data_005b431ec34a3965b2428b9afb9bf9c8
#
_entry.id   005b431ec34a3965b2428b9afb9bf9c8
#
_cell.length_a   1.000
_cell.length_b   1.000
_cell.length_c   1.000
_cell.angle_alpha   90.00
_cell.angle_beta   90.00
_cell.angle_gamma   90.00
#
_symmetry.space_group_name_H-M   'P 1'
#
loop_
_entity.id
_entity.type
_entity.pdbx_description
1 polymer ?
#
loop_
_entity_poly.entity_id
_entity_poly.type
_entity_poly.pdbx_seq_one_letter_code
_entity_poly.pdbx_strand_id
1 'polypeptide(L)' 'MEAKLKNDTDIAMSKRDFELKKATYDTEVNTAKAEAEMAYALQAAKVQARIKEEEMQVKVVERSGF' A
#
# COMPACT_ATOMS: atom_id res chain seq x y z
N MET A 1 3.47 47.43 -13.74
CA MET A 1 2.51 46.86 -12.78
C MET A 1 1.78 45.66 -13.33
N GLU A 2 1.26 45.71 -14.57
CA GLU A 2 0.56 44.54 -15.13
C GLU A 2 1.45 43.30 -15.28
N ALA A 3 2.69 43.49 -15.72
CA ALA A 3 3.64 42.38 -15.91
C ALA A 3 3.97 41.69 -14.59
N LYS A 4 4.08 42.46 -13.50
CA LYS A 4 4.35 41.89 -12.16
C LYS A 4 3.15 41.12 -11.62
N LEU A 5 1.94 41.65 -11.79
CA LEU A 5 0.72 40.96 -11.38
C LEU A 5 0.52 39.66 -12.11
N LYS A 6 0.75 39.68 -13.43
CA LYS A 6 0.66 38.47 -14.25
C LYS A 6 1.68 37.42 -13.84
N ASN A 7 2.92 37.86 -13.59
CA ASN A 7 3.98 36.96 -13.16
C ASN A 7 3.68 36.35 -11.81
N ASP A 8 3.19 37.13 -10.86
CA ASP A 8 2.81 36.67 -9.53
C ASP A 8 1.65 35.67 -9.60
N THR A 9 0.68 35.92 -10.49
CA THR A 9 -0.44 35.01 -10.73
C THR A 9 0.04 33.68 -11.33
N ASP A 10 0.93 33.78 -12.33
CA ASP A 10 1.49 32.58 -12.98
C ASP A 10 2.28 31.71 -11.95
N ILE A 11 3.06 32.36 -11.08
CA ILE A 11 3.78 31.65 -10.03
C ILE A 11 2.82 30.97 -9.06
N ALA A 12 1.76 31.67 -8.63
CA ALA A 12 0.76 31.10 -7.73
C ALA A 12 0.03 29.92 -8.36
N MET A 13 -0.30 30.01 -9.65
CA MET A 13 -0.93 28.90 -10.39
C MET A 13 0.01 27.70 -10.51
N SER A 14 1.28 27.96 -10.79
CA SER A 14 2.29 26.88 -10.89
C SER A 14 2.49 26.18 -9.55
N LYS A 15 2.52 26.92 -8.45
CA LYS A 15 2.60 26.34 -7.10
C LYS A 15 1.39 25.48 -6.78
N ARG A 16 0.19 26.00 -7.12
CA ARG A 16 -1.05 25.25 -6.89
C ARG A 16 -1.06 23.95 -7.70
N ASP A 17 -0.68 24.02 -8.96
CA ASP A 17 -0.65 22.84 -9.83
C ASP A 17 0.36 21.81 -9.33
N PHE A 18 1.51 22.27 -8.86
CA PHE A 18 2.52 21.41 -8.27
C PHE A 18 1.97 20.71 -7.01
N GLU A 19 1.32 21.46 -6.12
CA GLU A 19 0.76 20.92 -4.89
C GLU A 19 -0.35 19.89 -5.18
N LEU A 20 -1.19 20.16 -6.17
CA LEU A 20 -2.25 19.25 -6.59
C LEU A 20 -1.66 17.95 -7.16
N LYS A 21 -0.64 18.05 -8.01
CA LYS A 21 0.05 16.87 -8.56
C LYS A 21 0.74 16.08 -7.46
N LYS A 22 1.40 16.76 -6.53
CA LYS A 22 2.06 16.12 -5.41
C LYS A 22 1.06 15.36 -4.55
N ALA A 23 -0.09 15.99 -4.24
CA ALA A 23 -1.14 15.35 -3.46
C ALA A 23 -1.68 14.09 -4.17
N THR A 24 -1.85 14.16 -5.49
CA THR A 24 -2.30 13.02 -6.29
C THR A 24 -1.28 11.90 -6.24
N TYR A 25 0.00 12.19 -6.45
CA TYR A 25 1.07 11.19 -6.36
C TYR A 25 1.17 10.59 -4.96
N ASP A 26 1.08 11.40 -3.92
CA ASP A 26 1.12 10.91 -2.55
C ASP A 26 -0.05 9.95 -2.27
N THR A 27 -1.24 10.26 -2.76
CA THR A 27 -2.40 9.39 -2.65
C THR A 27 -2.18 8.07 -3.39
N GLU A 28 -1.66 8.13 -4.62
CA GLU A 28 -1.36 6.93 -5.41
C GLU A 28 -0.32 6.06 -4.73
N VAL A 29 0.75 6.66 -4.21
CA VAL A 29 1.81 5.93 -3.50
C VAL A 29 1.27 5.30 -2.23
N ASN A 30 0.47 6.03 -1.45
CA ASN A 30 -0.10 5.51 -0.21
C ASN A 30 -1.08 4.37 -0.50
N THR A 31 -1.88 4.47 -1.56
CA THR A 31 -2.78 3.40 -1.98
C THR A 31 -2.00 2.16 -2.40
N ALA A 32 -0.95 2.33 -3.20
CA ALA A 32 -0.10 1.22 -3.62
C ALA A 32 0.58 0.54 -2.44
N LYS A 33 1.06 1.31 -1.47
CA LYS A 33 1.66 0.76 -0.24
C LYS A 33 0.64 -0.02 0.57
N ALA A 34 -0.57 0.52 0.74
CA ALA A 34 -1.63 -0.17 1.49
C ALA A 34 -2.02 -1.47 0.82
N GLU A 35 -2.15 -1.49 -0.51
CA GLU A 35 -2.44 -2.70 -1.27
C GLU A 35 -1.34 -3.75 -1.13
N ALA A 36 -0.08 -3.32 -1.19
CA ALA A 36 1.06 -4.22 -1.01
C ALA A 36 1.10 -4.80 0.40
N GLU A 37 0.84 -3.99 1.42
CA GLU A 37 0.78 -4.45 2.81
C GLU A 37 -0.35 -5.45 3.03
N MET A 38 -1.52 -5.20 2.43
CA MET A 38 -2.65 -6.11 2.51
C MET A 38 -2.36 -7.43 1.81
N ALA A 39 -1.73 -7.39 0.63
CA ALA A 39 -1.34 -8.60 -0.08
C ALA A 39 -0.32 -9.41 0.71
N TYR A 40 0.64 -8.74 1.33
CA TYR A 40 1.62 -9.39 2.19
C TYR A 40 0.96 -10.03 3.41
N ALA A 41 0.07 -9.31 4.08
CA ALA A 41 -0.64 -9.82 5.26
C ALA A 41 -1.51 -11.03 4.90
N LEU A 42 -2.17 -11.00 3.75
CA LEU A 42 -2.97 -12.11 3.28
C LEU A 42 -2.10 -13.35 3.01
N GLN A 43 -0.97 -13.16 2.36
CA GLN A 43 -0.04 -14.24 2.07
C GLN A 43 0.52 -14.84 3.36
N ALA A 44 0.90 -13.99 4.32
CA ALA A 44 1.38 -14.44 5.62
C ALA A 44 0.33 -15.26 6.37
N ALA A 45 -0.94 -14.81 6.33
CA ALA A 45 -2.05 -15.54 6.96
C ALA A 45 -2.28 -16.90 6.29
N LYS A 46 -2.17 -16.98 4.98
CA LYS A 46 -2.30 -18.25 4.24
C LYS A 46 -1.19 -19.22 4.61
N VAL A 47 0.03 -18.74 4.72
CA VAL A 47 1.18 -19.57 5.11
C VAL A 47 1.00 -20.08 6.55
N GLN A 48 0.56 -19.24 7.46
CA GLN A 48 0.27 -19.61 8.85
C GLN A 48 -0.81 -20.69 8.94
N ALA A 49 -1.88 -20.52 8.18
CA ALA A 49 -2.98 -21.50 8.16
C ALA A 49 -2.49 -22.84 7.60
N ARG A 50 -1.64 -22.82 6.58
CA ARG A 50 -1.07 -24.03 5.99
C ARG A 50 -0.16 -24.76 6.98
N ILE A 51 0.67 -24.02 7.70
CA ILE A 51 1.54 -24.59 8.73
C ILE A 51 0.72 -25.29 9.81
N LYS A 52 -0.33 -24.64 10.30
CA LYS A 52 -1.22 -25.24 11.30
C LYS A 52 -1.92 -26.49 10.78
N GLU A 53 -2.36 -26.47 9.52
CA GLU A 53 -2.99 -27.63 8.89
C GLU A 53 -2.02 -28.81 8.83
N GLU A 54 -0.79 -28.56 8.38
CA GLU A 54 0.25 -29.59 8.29
C GLU A 54 0.62 -30.13 9.68
N GLU A 55 0.72 -29.28 10.70
CA GLU A 55 0.97 -29.69 12.07
C GLU A 55 -0.15 -30.58 12.60
N MET A 56 -1.41 -30.26 12.30
CA MET A 56 -2.55 -31.08 12.68
C MET A 56 -2.53 -32.44 11.99
N GLN A 57 -2.17 -32.48 10.72
CA GLN A 57 -2.06 -33.74 9.97
C GLN A 57 -0.97 -34.63 10.56
N VAL A 58 0.17 -34.05 10.93
CA VAL A 58 1.25 -34.81 11.58
C VAL A 58 0.77 -35.41 12.90
N LYS A 59 0.04 -34.64 13.71
CA LYS A 59 -0.51 -35.14 14.98
C LYS A 59 -1.51 -36.28 14.79
N VAL A 60 -2.35 -36.18 13.75
CA VAL A 60 -3.31 -37.23 13.43
C VAL A 60 -2.58 -38.50 13.01
N VAL A 61 -1.55 -38.39 12.18
CA VAL A 61 -0.74 -39.53 11.76
C VAL A 61 -0.05 -40.17 12.97
N GLU A 62 0.53 -39.40 13.88
CA GLU A 62 1.16 -39.90 15.11
C GLU A 62 0.18 -40.66 15.97
N ARG A 63 -1.07 -40.19 16.10
CA ARG A 63 -2.10 -40.86 16.90
C ARG A 63 -2.61 -42.14 16.26
N SER A 64 -2.71 -42.20 14.96
CA SER A 64 -3.36 -43.31 14.27
C SER A 64 -2.39 -44.35 13.72
N GLY A 65 -1.13 -43.97 13.47
CA GLY A 65 -0.17 -44.85 12.80
C GLY A 65 0.86 -45.49 13.71
N PHE A 66 0.96 -45.01 14.91
CA PHE A 66 1.94 -45.51 15.87
C PHE A 66 1.30 -45.74 17.20
#